data_581871cc9178350c7f0973e049b0e312
#
_entry.id   581871cc9178350c7f0973e049b0e312
#
_cell.length_a   1.000
_cell.length_b   1.000
_cell.length_c   1.000
_cell.angle_alpha   90.00
_cell.angle_beta   90.00
_cell.angle_gamma   90.00
#
_symmetry.space_group_name_H-M   'P 1'
#
loop_
_entity.id
_entity.type
_entity.pdbx_description
1 polymer ?
#
loop_
_entity_poly.entity_id
_entity_poly.type
_entity_poly.pdbx_seq_one_letter_code
_entity_poly.pdbx_strand_id
1 'polypeptide(L)'
;MCIAIYKPSKKTISKDILKRCYDSNPDGAGFMYADKKELKVHKGFFEFDKFYQAYQEHQAKKCVIHFRIKTHGKVDETNCHPFLINPTLGFVHNGVISGFGNDTYSDTIQFNEAILQKLVGKWGNLSLFQDPIVNLIERSIGWSKLIMLDRHGNHKIFNEEKGEWNDGVWYSNTSYKPAPKYPIQTSLNYDWRSYSKNTKQLTHSTESIAQSVFKEGDQCQVIKPIKDFATGSVIDVGEWVEIVGCNKDGSVDIVTDTDDPTKPFVFYNVSTTKLMLDEYAEYWD
;
A
#
# COMPACT_ATOMS: atom_id res chain seq x y z
N MET A 1 4.40 -2.09 1.92
CA MET A 1 2.94 -1.92 2.25
C MET A 1 2.31 -3.28 2.50
N CYS A 2 1.23 -3.33 3.33
CA CYS A 2 0.43 -4.55 3.52
C CYS A 2 -0.04 -5.14 2.20
N ILE A 3 -0.50 -6.39 2.19
CA ILE A 3 -1.25 -6.92 1.05
C ILE A 3 -2.62 -7.42 1.49
N ALA A 4 -3.65 -7.00 0.77
CA ALA A 4 -5.02 -7.50 0.88
C ALA A 4 -5.34 -8.36 -0.34
N ILE A 5 -6.02 -9.49 -0.12
CA ILE A 5 -6.29 -10.48 -1.16
C ILE A 5 -7.76 -10.87 -1.10
N TYR A 6 -8.45 -10.84 -2.25
CA TYR A 6 -9.76 -11.44 -2.40
C TYR A 6 -9.65 -12.73 -3.21
N LYS A 7 -10.05 -13.83 -2.60
CA LYS A 7 -10.03 -15.16 -3.22
C LYS A 7 -11.48 -15.69 -3.35
N PRO A 8 -12.02 -15.82 -4.57
CA PRO A 8 -13.31 -16.46 -4.80
C PRO A 8 -13.33 -17.92 -4.32
N SER A 9 -14.53 -18.45 -4.07
CA SER A 9 -14.71 -19.91 -3.92
C SER A 9 -14.22 -20.61 -5.19
N LYS A 10 -13.71 -21.84 -5.08
CA LYS A 10 -13.12 -22.65 -6.18
C LYS A 10 -11.77 -22.18 -6.71
N LYS A 11 -11.22 -21.06 -6.23
CA LYS A 11 -9.83 -20.69 -6.48
C LYS A 11 -8.96 -21.11 -5.31
N THR A 12 -7.70 -21.43 -5.60
CA THR A 12 -6.69 -21.74 -4.60
C THR A 12 -5.49 -20.83 -4.79
N ILE A 13 -4.84 -20.47 -3.70
CA ILE A 13 -3.57 -19.74 -3.74
C ILE A 13 -2.50 -20.72 -3.26
N SER A 14 -1.40 -20.85 -4.01
CA SER A 14 -0.32 -21.77 -3.62
C SER A 14 0.33 -21.32 -2.31
N LYS A 15 0.89 -22.31 -1.57
CA LYS A 15 1.64 -22.02 -0.34
C LYS A 15 2.76 -21.02 -0.57
N ASP A 16 3.43 -21.12 -1.71
CA ASP A 16 4.56 -20.25 -2.07
C ASP A 16 4.14 -18.79 -2.28
N ILE A 17 2.98 -18.56 -2.90
CA ILE A 17 2.41 -17.21 -3.04
C ILE A 17 2.08 -16.63 -1.66
N LEU A 18 1.35 -17.39 -0.83
CA LEU A 18 1.00 -16.94 0.52
C LEU A 18 2.24 -16.70 1.39
N LYS A 19 3.28 -17.54 1.21
CA LYS A 19 4.56 -17.38 1.93
C LYS A 19 5.27 -16.10 1.52
N ARG A 20 5.32 -15.77 0.21
CA ARG A 20 5.90 -14.51 -0.26
C ARG A 20 5.14 -13.30 0.28
N CYS A 21 3.80 -13.34 0.26
CA CYS A 21 2.99 -12.27 0.84
C CYS A 21 3.31 -12.07 2.33
N TYR A 22 3.46 -13.16 3.08
CA TYR A 22 3.80 -13.10 4.49
C TYR A 22 5.23 -12.59 4.72
N ASP A 23 6.22 -13.07 3.94
CA ASP A 23 7.62 -12.66 4.09
C ASP A 23 7.84 -11.18 3.80
N SER A 24 7.06 -10.64 2.89
CA SER A 24 7.05 -9.20 2.59
C SER A 24 6.28 -8.38 3.64
N ASN A 25 5.40 -9.01 4.43
CA ASN A 25 4.51 -8.34 5.39
C ASN A 25 4.35 -9.18 6.68
N PRO A 26 5.41 -9.31 7.52
CA PRO A 26 5.45 -10.29 8.60
C PRO A 26 4.81 -9.83 9.92
N ASP A 27 4.27 -8.61 10.00
CA ASP A 27 3.78 -8.00 11.24
C ASP A 27 2.37 -8.46 11.64
N GLY A 28 1.89 -9.53 11.02
CA GLY A 28 0.65 -10.20 11.35
C GLY A 28 -0.17 -10.59 10.12
N ALA A 29 -0.86 -11.72 10.23
CA ALA A 29 -1.74 -12.23 9.20
C ALA A 29 -3.13 -12.51 9.73
N GLY A 30 -4.11 -12.54 8.82
CA GLY A 30 -5.45 -12.95 9.13
C GLY A 30 -6.30 -13.13 7.88
N PHE A 31 -7.44 -13.77 8.05
CA PHE A 31 -8.41 -13.96 6.99
C PHE A 31 -9.84 -14.00 7.53
N MET A 32 -10.80 -13.77 6.65
CA MET A 32 -12.22 -13.91 6.95
C MET A 32 -12.95 -14.62 5.81
N TYR A 33 -14.05 -15.28 6.14
CA TYR A 33 -14.94 -15.94 5.19
C TYR A 33 -16.38 -16.03 5.73
N ALA A 34 -17.33 -16.16 4.83
CA ALA A 34 -18.72 -16.40 5.19
C ALA A 34 -19.02 -17.90 5.27
N ASP A 35 -19.65 -18.33 6.35
CA ASP A 35 -20.10 -19.73 6.54
C ASP A 35 -21.45 -19.78 7.28
N LYS A 36 -22.42 -20.51 6.72
CA LYS A 36 -23.74 -20.72 7.33
C LYS A 36 -24.41 -19.45 7.84
N LYS A 37 -24.30 -18.36 7.09
CA LYS A 37 -24.84 -17.02 7.42
C LYS A 37 -24.10 -16.34 8.61
N GLU A 38 -22.88 -16.76 8.90
CA GLU A 38 -21.99 -16.10 9.85
C GLU A 38 -20.75 -15.60 9.13
N LEU A 39 -20.17 -14.51 9.61
CA LEU A 39 -18.85 -14.05 9.20
C LEU A 39 -17.83 -14.58 10.21
N LYS A 40 -16.91 -15.40 9.74
CA LYS A 40 -15.82 -15.95 10.54
C LYS A 40 -14.56 -15.15 10.30
N VAL A 41 -13.89 -14.77 11.38
CA VAL A 41 -12.65 -13.98 11.36
C VAL A 41 -11.58 -14.73 12.14
N HIS A 42 -10.43 -14.91 11.52
CA HIS A 42 -9.23 -15.48 12.11
C HIS A 42 -8.09 -14.49 11.89
N LYS A 43 -7.46 -14.01 12.95
CA LYS A 43 -6.39 -13.01 12.88
C LYS A 43 -5.38 -13.16 14.00
N GLY A 44 -4.32 -12.34 14.00
CA GLY A 44 -3.28 -12.41 15.03
C GLY A 44 -2.28 -13.54 14.78
N PHE A 45 -2.09 -13.95 13.53
CA PHE A 45 -1.06 -14.93 13.19
C PHE A 45 0.27 -14.21 12.97
N PHE A 46 1.22 -14.41 13.86
CA PHE A 46 2.59 -13.88 13.80
C PHE A 46 3.61 -14.94 13.35
N GLU A 47 3.12 -16.08 12.91
CA GLU A 47 3.90 -17.19 12.35
C GLU A 47 3.18 -17.71 11.10
N PHE A 48 3.90 -17.82 9.98
CA PHE A 48 3.31 -18.25 8.72
C PHE A 48 2.66 -19.65 8.80
N ASP A 49 3.32 -20.61 9.44
CA ASP A 49 2.80 -21.97 9.47
C ASP A 49 1.50 -22.09 10.26
N LYS A 50 1.33 -21.33 11.34
CA LYS A 50 0.07 -21.23 12.09
C LYS A 50 -1.06 -20.61 11.23
N PHE A 51 -0.75 -19.53 10.52
CA PHE A 51 -1.68 -18.94 9.56
C PHE A 51 -2.06 -19.95 8.48
N TYR A 52 -1.08 -20.58 7.86
CA TYR A 52 -1.31 -21.49 6.73
C TYR A 52 -2.13 -22.73 7.15
N GLN A 53 -1.85 -23.31 8.31
CA GLN A 53 -2.62 -24.42 8.86
C GLN A 53 -4.10 -24.05 9.04
N ALA A 54 -4.38 -22.92 9.70
CA ALA A 54 -5.74 -22.43 9.89
C ALA A 54 -6.44 -22.12 8.57
N TYR A 55 -5.73 -21.50 7.61
CA TYR A 55 -6.27 -21.16 6.29
C TYR A 55 -6.61 -22.42 5.46
N GLN A 56 -5.78 -23.46 5.51
CA GLN A 56 -5.99 -24.69 4.72
C GLN A 56 -7.35 -25.33 4.96
N GLU A 57 -7.86 -25.31 6.20
CA GLU A 57 -9.18 -25.86 6.55
C GLU A 57 -10.33 -25.14 5.83
N HIS A 58 -10.08 -23.92 5.38
CA HIS A 58 -11.09 -23.02 4.77
C HIS A 58 -10.76 -22.60 3.35
N GLN A 59 -9.70 -23.13 2.74
CA GLN A 59 -9.24 -22.73 1.42
C GLN A 59 -10.27 -22.90 0.29
N ALA A 60 -11.27 -23.79 0.45
CA ALA A 60 -12.36 -23.94 -0.51
C ALA A 60 -13.39 -22.81 -0.45
N LYS A 61 -13.43 -22.06 0.65
CA LYS A 61 -14.37 -20.95 0.86
C LYS A 61 -13.91 -19.69 0.09
N LYS A 62 -14.86 -18.76 -0.18
CA LYS A 62 -14.52 -17.40 -0.54
C LYS A 62 -13.85 -16.75 0.66
N CYS A 63 -12.62 -16.27 0.50
CA CYS A 63 -11.83 -15.69 1.59
C CYS A 63 -11.35 -14.29 1.23
N VAL A 64 -11.28 -13.44 2.23
CA VAL A 64 -10.50 -12.20 2.23
C VAL A 64 -9.33 -12.38 3.18
N ILE A 65 -8.11 -12.20 2.69
CA ILE A 65 -6.87 -12.48 3.40
C ILE A 65 -6.07 -11.19 3.51
N HIS A 66 -5.32 -11.03 4.58
CA HIS A 66 -4.46 -9.86 4.77
C HIS A 66 -3.14 -10.26 5.44
N PHE A 67 -2.03 -9.71 4.93
CA PHE A 67 -0.73 -9.73 5.56
C PHE A 67 -0.28 -8.31 5.83
N ARG A 68 0.09 -8.07 7.08
CA ARG A 68 0.36 -6.72 7.60
C ARG A 68 1.85 -6.43 7.64
N ILE A 69 2.20 -5.20 7.21
CA ILE A 69 3.42 -4.53 7.65
C ILE A 69 3.01 -3.25 8.38
N LYS A 70 3.64 -2.98 9.51
CA LYS A 70 3.27 -1.88 10.39
C LYS A 70 3.64 -0.53 9.80
N THR A 71 2.65 0.36 9.67
CA THR A 71 2.83 1.79 9.45
C THR A 71 2.47 2.59 10.71
N HIS A 72 1.32 2.29 11.31
CA HIS A 72 0.81 2.87 12.55
C HIS A 72 0.36 1.77 13.52
N GLY A 73 0.18 2.13 14.81
CA GLY A 73 -0.23 1.21 15.86
C GLY A 73 0.87 0.23 16.26
N LYS A 74 0.53 -0.69 17.18
CA LYS A 74 1.44 -1.73 17.67
C LYS A 74 1.38 -2.98 16.79
N VAL A 75 2.44 -3.80 16.85
CA VAL A 75 2.42 -5.16 16.30
C VAL A 75 1.77 -6.07 17.34
N ASP A 76 0.46 -6.22 17.25
CA ASP A 76 -0.37 -7.02 18.13
C ASP A 76 -1.63 -7.51 17.39
N GLU A 77 -2.39 -8.40 18.02
CA GLU A 77 -3.63 -8.93 17.46
C GLU A 77 -4.68 -7.84 17.23
N THR A 78 -4.72 -6.81 18.10
CA THR A 78 -5.69 -5.70 18.01
C THR A 78 -5.57 -4.99 16.67
N ASN A 79 -4.34 -4.74 16.23
CA ASN A 79 -4.03 -4.05 14.98
C ASN A 79 -3.95 -4.97 13.76
N CYS A 80 -4.11 -6.30 13.91
CA CYS A 80 -4.18 -7.22 12.78
C CYS A 80 -5.54 -7.17 12.10
N HIS A 81 -5.55 -7.25 10.78
CA HIS A 81 -6.74 -7.43 9.97
C HIS A 81 -7.18 -8.92 9.94
N PRO A 82 -8.45 -9.23 9.65
CA PRO A 82 -9.57 -8.33 9.32
C PRO A 82 -10.14 -7.60 10.54
N PHE A 83 -10.84 -6.48 10.28
CA PHE A 83 -11.62 -5.77 11.28
C PHE A 83 -13.13 -5.97 11.04
N LEU A 84 -13.90 -6.04 12.11
CA LEU A 84 -15.35 -6.05 12.05
C LEU A 84 -15.88 -4.61 12.10
N ILE A 85 -16.77 -4.28 11.16
CA ILE A 85 -17.61 -3.09 11.24
C ILE A 85 -18.75 -3.36 12.20
N ASN A 86 -19.36 -4.56 12.09
CA ASN A 86 -20.28 -5.17 13.03
C ASN A 86 -20.20 -6.71 12.95
N PRO A 87 -20.94 -7.49 13.73
CA PRO A 87 -20.84 -8.96 13.74
C PRO A 87 -21.11 -9.64 12.37
N THR A 88 -21.66 -8.93 11.39
CA THR A 88 -22.09 -9.50 10.10
C THR A 88 -21.34 -8.92 8.90
N LEU A 89 -20.47 -7.94 9.10
CA LEU A 89 -19.72 -7.26 8.06
C LEU A 89 -18.30 -6.96 8.54
N GLY A 90 -17.31 -7.41 7.81
CA GLY A 90 -15.89 -7.15 8.08
C GLY A 90 -15.16 -6.62 6.85
N PHE A 91 -13.93 -6.14 7.07
CA PHE A 91 -13.09 -5.62 6.00
C PHE A 91 -11.61 -5.77 6.31
N VAL A 92 -10.80 -5.64 5.26
CA VAL A 92 -9.36 -5.45 5.33
C VAL A 92 -8.99 -4.17 4.59
N HIS A 93 -7.84 -3.58 4.93
CA HIS A 93 -7.33 -2.36 4.33
C HIS A 93 -5.86 -2.54 3.95
N ASN A 94 -5.49 -2.02 2.78
CA ASN A 94 -4.11 -1.84 2.35
C ASN A 94 -3.89 -0.38 1.92
N GLY A 95 -2.96 0.30 2.57
CA GLY A 95 -2.60 1.69 2.35
C GLY A 95 -2.47 2.48 3.65
N VAL A 96 -2.58 3.78 3.55
CA VAL A 96 -2.62 4.72 4.67
C VAL A 96 -3.81 5.66 4.49
N ILE A 97 -4.64 5.82 5.51
CA ILE A 97 -5.77 6.74 5.50
C ILE A 97 -5.36 8.00 6.25
N SER A 98 -5.13 9.08 5.51
CA SER A 98 -4.70 10.37 6.08
C SER A 98 -5.67 10.88 7.16
N GLY A 99 -5.12 11.48 8.19
CA GLY A 99 -5.90 12.03 9.31
C GLY A 99 -6.35 11.00 10.35
N PHE A 100 -6.00 9.72 10.17
CA PHE A 100 -6.27 8.64 11.12
C PHE A 100 -4.98 7.93 11.51
N GLY A 101 -5.04 7.22 12.67
CA GLY A 101 -3.91 6.47 13.20
C GLY A 101 -3.11 7.22 14.27
N ASN A 102 -2.48 6.46 15.16
CA ASN A 102 -1.56 6.94 16.19
C ASN A 102 -0.61 5.80 16.61
N ASP A 103 0.18 6.01 17.66
CA ASP A 103 1.16 5.02 18.15
C ASP A 103 0.51 3.73 18.70
N THR A 104 -0.75 3.77 19.09
CA THR A 104 -1.48 2.65 19.69
C THR A 104 -2.38 1.93 18.70
N TYR A 105 -3.14 2.69 17.91
CA TYR A 105 -4.13 2.18 16.97
C TYR A 105 -3.77 2.53 15.54
N SER A 106 -4.02 1.58 14.62
CA SER A 106 -3.87 1.82 13.19
C SER A 106 -4.90 2.85 12.69
N ASP A 107 -4.58 3.52 11.61
CA ASP A 107 -5.49 4.37 10.85
C ASP A 107 -6.79 3.64 10.50
N THR A 108 -6.69 2.39 10.15
CA THR A 108 -7.82 1.51 9.82
C THR A 108 -8.82 1.36 10.98
N ILE A 109 -8.34 1.17 12.22
CA ILE A 109 -9.22 1.07 13.41
C ILE A 109 -9.98 2.37 13.60
N GLN A 110 -9.27 3.50 13.58
CA GLN A 110 -9.90 4.80 13.79
C GLN A 110 -10.87 5.17 12.68
N PHE A 111 -10.54 4.88 11.42
CA PHE A 111 -11.46 5.08 10.29
C PHE A 111 -12.71 4.20 10.43
N ASN A 112 -12.55 2.95 10.86
CA ASN A 112 -13.69 2.07 11.13
C ASN A 112 -14.64 2.66 12.17
N GLU A 113 -14.12 3.09 13.33
CA GLU A 113 -14.92 3.62 14.43
C GLU A 113 -15.56 4.97 14.09
N ALA A 114 -14.81 5.85 13.46
CA ALA A 114 -15.27 7.20 13.15
C ALA A 114 -16.23 7.25 11.96
N ILE A 115 -16.05 6.41 10.96
CA ILE A 115 -16.76 6.49 9.67
C ILE A 115 -17.62 5.25 9.42
N LEU A 116 -16.99 4.06 9.23
CA LEU A 116 -17.70 2.88 8.71
C LEU A 116 -18.80 2.40 9.65
N GLN A 117 -18.52 2.29 10.95
CA GLN A 117 -19.51 1.89 11.95
C GLN A 117 -20.66 2.90 12.05
N LYS A 118 -20.39 4.20 11.90
CA LYS A 118 -21.42 5.25 11.95
C LYS A 118 -22.33 5.17 10.71
N LEU A 119 -21.76 4.96 9.53
CA LEU A 119 -22.52 4.77 8.28
C LEU A 119 -23.46 3.56 8.40
N VAL A 120 -22.91 2.41 8.83
CA VAL A 120 -23.69 1.17 8.98
C VAL A 120 -24.74 1.28 10.08
N GLY A 121 -24.39 1.90 11.20
CA GLY A 121 -25.32 2.12 12.31
C GLY A 121 -26.55 2.95 11.90
N LYS A 122 -26.38 3.88 10.95
CA LYS A 122 -27.46 4.74 10.48
C LYS A 122 -28.26 4.13 9.32
N TRP A 123 -27.58 3.47 8.38
CA TRP A 123 -28.19 3.04 7.09
C TRP A 123 -28.10 1.55 6.81
N GLY A 124 -27.51 0.76 7.71
CA GLY A 124 -27.34 -0.69 7.57
C GLY A 124 -26.20 -1.09 6.63
N ASN A 125 -25.85 -2.38 6.63
CA ASN A 125 -24.72 -2.92 5.89
C ASN A 125 -24.77 -2.64 4.39
N LEU A 126 -25.95 -2.75 3.79
CA LEU A 126 -26.12 -2.60 2.34
C LEU A 126 -25.78 -1.20 1.84
N SER A 127 -25.79 -0.19 2.72
CA SER A 127 -25.41 1.17 2.34
C SER A 127 -23.98 1.26 1.83
N LEU A 128 -23.05 0.48 2.40
CA LEU A 128 -21.63 0.47 2.01
C LEU A 128 -21.38 -0.20 0.65
N PHE A 129 -22.40 -0.80 0.05
CA PHE A 129 -22.32 -1.42 -1.29
C PHE A 129 -23.04 -0.57 -2.37
N GLN A 130 -23.61 0.59 -2.00
CA GLN A 130 -24.30 1.49 -2.94
C GLN A 130 -23.30 2.48 -3.54
N ASP A 131 -23.37 2.68 -4.84
CA ASP A 131 -22.41 3.50 -5.60
C ASP A 131 -22.13 4.90 -5.03
N PRO A 132 -23.11 5.69 -4.56
CA PRO A 132 -22.81 6.99 -3.96
C PRO A 132 -21.95 6.89 -2.71
N ILE A 133 -22.17 5.87 -1.87
CA ILE A 133 -21.38 5.66 -0.65
C ILE A 133 -20.01 5.04 -0.99
N VAL A 134 -19.98 4.12 -1.96
CA VAL A 134 -18.72 3.57 -2.47
C VAL A 134 -17.81 4.70 -2.96
N ASN A 135 -18.29 5.57 -3.84
CA ASN A 135 -17.54 6.70 -4.38
C ASN A 135 -17.06 7.66 -3.26
N LEU A 136 -17.89 7.89 -2.25
CA LEU A 136 -17.51 8.74 -1.11
C LEU A 136 -16.38 8.10 -0.30
N ILE A 137 -16.46 6.80 -0.04
CA ILE A 137 -15.41 6.06 0.69
C ILE A 137 -14.12 6.05 -0.13
N GLU A 138 -14.17 5.74 -1.42
CA GLU A 138 -13.00 5.71 -2.31
C GLU A 138 -12.26 7.05 -2.34
N ARG A 139 -12.99 8.16 -2.42
CA ARG A 139 -12.40 9.50 -2.29
C ARG A 139 -11.76 9.75 -0.92
N SER A 140 -12.40 9.26 0.14
CA SER A 140 -11.91 9.46 1.52
C SER A 140 -10.66 8.66 1.83
N ILE A 141 -10.48 7.49 1.21
CA ILE A 141 -9.33 6.61 1.40
C ILE A 141 -8.19 6.84 0.40
N GLY A 142 -8.40 7.71 -0.60
CA GLY A 142 -7.40 8.07 -1.60
C GLY A 142 -6.89 6.85 -2.40
N TRP A 143 -5.59 6.56 -2.32
CA TRP A 143 -4.95 5.42 -2.99
C TRP A 143 -5.09 4.09 -2.25
N SER A 144 -5.60 4.11 -1.03
CA SER A 144 -5.82 2.91 -0.23
C SER A 144 -6.89 2.01 -0.86
N LYS A 145 -6.83 0.72 -0.56
CA LYS A 145 -7.79 -0.30 -1.01
C LYS A 145 -8.47 -0.94 0.19
N LEU A 146 -9.77 -1.14 0.10
CA LEU A 146 -10.53 -1.92 1.07
C LEU A 146 -11.18 -3.12 0.40
N ILE A 147 -11.27 -4.23 1.11
CA ILE A 147 -12.12 -5.36 0.70
C ILE A 147 -13.10 -5.62 1.83
N MET A 148 -14.38 -5.45 1.55
CA MET A 148 -15.46 -5.78 2.48
C MET A 148 -16.06 -7.15 2.14
N LEU A 149 -16.46 -7.89 3.19
CA LEU A 149 -17.15 -9.17 3.08
C LEU A 149 -18.25 -9.24 4.14
N ASP A 150 -19.46 -9.59 3.73
CA ASP A 150 -20.56 -9.83 4.65
C ASP A 150 -20.78 -11.32 4.96
N ARG A 151 -21.62 -11.60 5.94
CA ARG A 151 -22.01 -12.97 6.34
C ARG A 151 -22.70 -13.80 5.26
N HIS A 152 -23.21 -13.17 4.19
CA HIS A 152 -23.85 -13.84 3.07
C HIS A 152 -22.87 -14.13 1.92
N GLY A 153 -21.61 -13.65 2.06
CA GLY A 153 -20.58 -13.78 1.05
C GLY A 153 -20.63 -12.68 -0.02
N ASN A 154 -21.46 -11.64 0.16
CA ASN A 154 -21.37 -10.45 -0.67
C ASN A 154 -20.07 -9.71 -0.34
N HIS A 155 -19.42 -9.18 -1.35
CA HIS A 155 -18.16 -8.48 -1.20
C HIS A 155 -18.11 -7.23 -2.07
N LYS A 156 -17.29 -6.28 -1.70
CA LYS A 156 -16.95 -5.09 -2.49
C LYS A 156 -15.46 -4.82 -2.32
N ILE A 157 -14.79 -4.59 -3.43
CA ILE A 157 -13.42 -4.08 -3.47
C ILE A 157 -13.52 -2.60 -3.80
N PHE A 158 -12.95 -1.76 -2.96
CA PHE A 158 -12.86 -0.30 -3.15
C PHE A 158 -11.52 0.02 -3.77
N ASN A 159 -11.51 0.91 -4.76
CA ASN A 159 -10.37 1.18 -5.61
C ASN A 159 -9.83 -0.11 -6.26
N GLU A 160 -10.74 -0.94 -6.79
CA GLU A 160 -10.42 -2.24 -7.38
C GLU A 160 -9.41 -2.14 -8.53
N GLU A 161 -9.50 -1.07 -9.30
CA GLU A 161 -8.63 -0.77 -10.44
C GLU A 161 -7.17 -0.49 -10.03
N LYS A 162 -6.93 -0.14 -8.77
CA LYS A 162 -5.59 0.10 -8.21
C LYS A 162 -4.90 -1.18 -7.68
N GLY A 163 -5.51 -2.31 -7.84
CA GLY A 163 -4.95 -3.64 -7.63
C GLY A 163 -4.97 -4.44 -8.92
N GLU A 164 -4.68 -5.73 -8.83
CA GLU A 164 -4.67 -6.59 -10.02
C GLU A 164 -5.36 -7.92 -9.81
N TRP A 165 -5.98 -8.44 -10.88
CA TRP A 165 -6.49 -9.79 -10.96
C TRP A 165 -5.46 -10.71 -11.58
N ASN A 166 -5.08 -11.77 -10.85
CA ASN A 166 -4.20 -12.82 -11.35
C ASN A 166 -4.82 -14.18 -11.09
N ASP A 167 -5.01 -14.98 -12.13
CA ASP A 167 -5.70 -16.28 -12.11
C ASP A 167 -7.04 -16.28 -11.36
N GLY A 168 -7.77 -15.16 -11.45
CA GLY A 168 -9.08 -14.98 -10.82
C GLY A 168 -9.03 -14.78 -9.30
N VAL A 169 -7.89 -14.43 -8.76
CA VAL A 169 -7.67 -13.90 -7.40
C VAL A 169 -7.24 -12.44 -7.53
N TRP A 170 -7.81 -11.57 -6.72
CA TRP A 170 -7.44 -10.16 -6.69
C TRP A 170 -6.41 -9.89 -5.60
N TYR A 171 -5.40 -9.10 -5.92
CA TYR A 171 -4.31 -8.68 -5.04
C TYR A 171 -4.22 -7.16 -5.03
N SER A 172 -4.07 -6.57 -3.86
CA SER A 172 -3.99 -5.11 -3.71
C SER A 172 -2.65 -4.51 -4.15
N ASN A 173 -1.61 -5.33 -4.33
CA ASN A 173 -0.31 -4.97 -4.89
C ASN A 173 0.45 -6.21 -5.38
N THR A 174 1.68 -6.02 -5.85
CA THR A 174 2.50 -7.05 -6.52
C THR A 174 3.36 -7.91 -5.59
N SER A 175 3.31 -7.70 -4.27
CA SER A 175 4.18 -8.44 -3.31
C SER A 175 3.96 -9.96 -3.28
N TYR A 176 2.94 -10.47 -3.95
CA TYR A 176 2.73 -11.90 -4.18
C TYR A 176 3.60 -12.47 -5.31
N LYS A 177 4.11 -11.63 -6.20
CA LYS A 177 4.97 -12.03 -7.33
C LYS A 177 6.36 -12.43 -6.82
N PRO A 178 7.06 -13.34 -7.50
CA PRO A 178 8.46 -13.59 -7.19
C PRO A 178 9.29 -12.33 -7.49
N ALA A 179 10.27 -12.04 -6.65
CA ALA A 179 11.24 -11.00 -6.96
C ALA A 179 11.85 -11.24 -8.34
N PRO A 180 12.02 -10.21 -9.18
CA PRO A 180 12.63 -10.36 -10.48
C PRO A 180 14.02 -10.98 -10.32
N LYS A 181 14.27 -12.09 -11.02
CA LYS A 181 15.61 -12.69 -11.11
C LYS A 181 16.47 -11.81 -12.00
N TYR A 182 17.06 -10.77 -11.47
CA TYR A 182 18.18 -10.15 -12.16
C TYR A 182 19.32 -11.17 -12.17
N PRO A 183 19.99 -11.39 -13.31
CA PRO A 183 21.24 -12.13 -13.30
C PRO A 183 22.18 -11.33 -12.39
N ILE A 184 22.52 -11.89 -11.23
CA ILE A 184 23.62 -11.38 -10.43
C ILE A 184 24.83 -11.55 -11.37
N GLN A 185 25.29 -10.49 -11.99
CA GLN A 185 26.60 -10.46 -12.60
C GLN A 185 27.61 -10.60 -11.44
N THR A 186 27.86 -11.86 -11.09
CA THR A 186 29.01 -12.24 -10.27
C THR A 186 30.26 -12.08 -11.10
N SER A 187 30.69 -10.86 -11.30
CA SER A 187 32.03 -10.56 -11.73
C SER A 187 32.34 -9.11 -11.40
N LEU A 188 32.71 -8.91 -10.16
CA LEU A 188 33.73 -7.97 -9.75
C LEU A 188 33.98 -8.24 -8.25
N ASN A 189 35.10 -8.87 -7.94
CA ASN A 189 35.69 -8.84 -6.59
C ASN A 189 35.87 -7.38 -6.18
N TYR A 190 34.84 -6.76 -5.63
CA TYR A 190 34.95 -5.44 -5.05
C TYR A 190 35.56 -5.59 -3.65
N ASP A 191 36.89 -5.42 -3.60
CA ASP A 191 37.62 -5.23 -2.33
C ASP A 191 37.23 -3.87 -1.73
N TRP A 192 36.25 -3.89 -0.81
CA TRP A 192 35.78 -2.69 -0.10
C TRP A 192 36.91 -1.95 0.65
N ARG A 193 38.08 -2.58 0.87
CA ARG A 193 39.21 -1.98 1.53
C ARG A 193 39.97 -0.97 0.65
N SER A 194 39.74 -0.96 -0.65
CA SER A 194 40.34 0.03 -1.56
C SER A 194 39.54 1.34 -1.65
N TYR A 195 38.34 1.41 -1.05
CA TYR A 195 37.41 2.52 -1.20
C TYR A 195 37.71 3.76 -0.35
N SER A 196 38.69 3.69 0.58
CA SER A 196 38.98 4.81 1.46
C SER A 196 39.96 5.86 0.87
N LYS A 197 40.40 5.74 -0.37
CA LYS A 197 41.39 6.65 -0.97
C LYS A 197 40.97 7.46 -2.21
N ASN A 198 39.76 7.26 -2.77
CA ASN A 198 39.34 7.97 -3.99
C ASN A 198 37.88 8.48 -3.94
N THR A 199 37.47 9.16 -2.87
CA THR A 199 36.17 9.78 -2.73
C THR A 199 35.91 11.04 -3.56
N LYS A 200 36.90 11.45 -4.42
CA LYS A 200 36.74 12.66 -5.25
C LYS A 200 36.31 12.44 -6.70
N GLN A 201 36.18 11.19 -7.16
CA GLN A 201 35.85 10.90 -8.59
C GLN A 201 34.52 10.22 -8.86
N LEU A 202 33.74 9.87 -7.84
CA LEU A 202 32.44 9.16 -8.01
C LEU A 202 31.21 10.06 -7.88
N THR A 203 31.37 11.33 -7.48
CA THR A 203 30.25 12.29 -7.44
C THR A 203 29.79 12.74 -8.83
N HIS A 204 30.66 12.70 -9.84
CA HIS A 204 30.31 13.12 -11.21
C HIS A 204 29.55 12.07 -12.03
N SER A 205 29.61 10.78 -11.70
CA SER A 205 28.95 9.72 -12.49
C SER A 205 27.53 9.41 -12.04
N THR A 206 27.21 9.65 -10.79
CA THR A 206 25.82 9.49 -10.26
C THR A 206 24.92 10.66 -10.63
N GLU A 207 25.46 11.88 -10.69
CA GLU A 207 24.69 13.06 -11.14
C GLU A 207 24.35 13.00 -12.64
N SER A 208 25.20 12.43 -13.48
CA SER A 208 24.94 12.32 -14.92
C SER A 208 23.94 11.22 -15.29
N ILE A 209 23.75 10.20 -14.45
CA ILE A 209 22.75 9.14 -14.66
C ILE A 209 21.37 9.63 -14.19
N ALA A 210 21.29 10.44 -13.14
CA ALA A 210 20.04 11.02 -12.67
C ALA A 210 19.42 12.01 -13.68
N GLN A 211 20.23 12.73 -14.45
CA GLN A 211 19.73 13.67 -15.47
C GLN A 211 19.02 13.00 -16.64
N SER A 212 19.16 11.69 -16.88
CA SER A 212 18.55 10.98 -18.00
C SER A 212 17.24 10.24 -17.62
N VAL A 213 16.90 10.17 -16.34
CA VAL A 213 15.80 9.33 -15.84
C VAL A 213 14.49 10.13 -15.70
N PHE A 214 14.56 11.38 -15.22
CA PHE A 214 13.38 12.21 -14.98
C PHE A 214 13.09 13.12 -16.18
N LYS A 215 11.81 13.21 -16.57
CA LYS A 215 11.32 14.03 -17.69
C LYS A 215 10.15 14.88 -17.25
N GLU A 216 9.93 15.99 -17.94
CA GLU A 216 8.72 16.78 -17.78
C GLU A 216 7.46 15.96 -18.10
N GLY A 217 6.47 16.02 -17.22
CA GLY A 217 5.26 15.20 -17.25
C GLY A 217 5.34 13.90 -16.44
N ASP A 218 6.53 13.52 -15.92
CA ASP A 218 6.64 12.32 -15.09
C ASP A 218 5.91 12.51 -13.75
N GLN A 219 5.17 11.49 -13.35
CA GLN A 219 4.57 11.39 -12.01
C GLN A 219 5.57 10.75 -11.06
N CYS A 220 5.78 11.35 -9.91
CA CYS A 220 6.75 10.92 -8.93
C CYS A 220 6.15 10.86 -7.54
N GLN A 221 6.59 9.88 -6.75
CA GLN A 221 6.29 9.84 -5.32
C GLN A 221 7.42 10.50 -4.53
N VAL A 222 7.07 11.30 -3.54
CA VAL A 222 8.03 11.93 -2.63
C VAL A 222 8.54 10.87 -1.64
N ILE A 223 9.84 10.58 -1.67
CA ILE A 223 10.50 9.60 -0.77
C ILE A 223 11.28 10.23 0.38
N LYS A 224 11.47 11.55 0.34
CA LYS A 224 12.02 12.35 1.46
C LYS A 224 11.31 13.70 1.49
N PRO A 225 10.99 14.26 2.66
CA PRO A 225 10.24 15.51 2.77
C PRO A 225 10.89 16.62 1.94
N ILE A 226 10.07 17.37 1.21
CA ILE A 226 10.48 18.52 0.42
C ILE A 226 9.96 19.76 1.14
N LYS A 227 10.84 20.67 1.52
CA LYS A 227 10.47 21.92 2.17
C LYS A 227 10.83 23.11 1.28
N ASP A 228 9.86 23.94 1.00
CA ASP A 228 10.09 25.26 0.43
C ASP A 228 10.47 26.25 1.54
N PHE A 229 11.69 26.76 1.46
CA PHE A 229 12.22 27.71 2.44
C PHE A 229 11.62 29.11 2.31
N ALA A 230 11.07 29.47 1.16
CA ALA A 230 10.48 30.78 0.93
C ALA A 230 9.06 30.88 1.52
N THR A 231 8.25 29.85 1.37
CA THR A 231 6.85 29.82 1.83
C THR A 231 6.68 29.06 3.15
N GLY A 232 7.65 28.18 3.51
CA GLY A 232 7.53 27.27 4.63
C GLY A 232 6.67 26.04 4.35
N SER A 233 6.14 25.90 3.13
CA SER A 233 5.34 24.75 2.70
C SER A 233 6.18 23.46 2.69
N VAL A 234 5.56 22.35 3.03
CA VAL A 234 6.19 21.02 3.08
C VAL A 234 5.35 20.05 2.27
N ILE A 235 6.02 19.23 1.45
CA ILE A 235 5.43 18.03 0.82
C ILE A 235 5.97 16.84 1.60
N ASP A 236 5.09 16.03 2.13
CA ASP A 236 5.45 14.87 2.95
C ASP A 236 5.78 13.62 2.11
N VAL A 237 6.43 12.65 2.76
CA VAL A 237 6.74 11.37 2.12
C VAL A 237 5.46 10.64 1.75
N GLY A 238 5.41 10.11 0.54
CA GLY A 238 4.26 9.39 0.00
C GLY A 238 3.31 10.25 -0.82
N GLU A 239 3.46 11.58 -0.81
CA GLU A 239 2.69 12.45 -1.69
C GLU A 239 3.14 12.32 -3.14
N TRP A 240 2.21 12.51 -4.08
CA TRP A 240 2.46 12.49 -5.52
C TRP A 240 2.66 13.87 -6.06
N VAL A 241 3.59 13.99 -6.98
CA VAL A 241 3.94 15.26 -7.64
C VAL A 241 4.22 15.00 -9.12
N GLU A 242 3.98 16.00 -9.95
CA GLU A 242 4.31 15.99 -11.37
C GLU A 242 5.55 16.84 -11.62
N ILE A 243 6.46 16.35 -12.46
CA ILE A 243 7.62 17.13 -12.92
C ILE A 243 7.19 18.09 -14.00
N VAL A 244 7.33 19.38 -13.74
CA VAL A 244 6.99 20.46 -14.69
C VAL A 244 8.21 21.12 -15.31
N GLY A 245 9.41 20.76 -14.89
CA GLY A 245 10.66 21.24 -15.48
C GLY A 245 11.86 20.44 -15.02
N CYS A 246 12.85 20.28 -15.93
CA CYS A 246 14.13 19.66 -15.62
C CYS A 246 15.25 20.68 -15.75
N ASN A 247 16.01 20.88 -14.68
CA ASN A 247 17.05 21.89 -14.60
C ASN A 247 18.43 21.35 -15.02
N LYS A 248 19.32 22.24 -15.48
CA LYS A 248 20.66 21.86 -15.95
C LYS A 248 21.58 21.32 -14.84
N ASP A 249 21.27 21.59 -13.59
CA ASP A 249 22.02 21.11 -12.41
C ASP A 249 21.54 19.73 -11.92
N GLY A 250 20.55 19.14 -12.62
CA GLY A 250 19.97 17.84 -12.26
C GLY A 250 18.84 17.92 -11.24
N SER A 251 18.46 19.12 -10.80
CA SER A 251 17.23 19.33 -10.04
C SER A 251 16.01 19.39 -10.96
N VAL A 252 14.83 19.26 -10.40
CA VAL A 252 13.56 19.36 -11.13
C VAL A 252 12.63 20.35 -10.45
N ASP A 253 11.75 20.93 -11.23
CA ASP A 253 10.62 21.71 -10.72
C ASP A 253 9.40 20.79 -10.69
N ILE A 254 8.66 20.80 -9.59
CA ILE A 254 7.52 19.92 -9.39
C ILE A 254 6.28 20.72 -9.02
N VAL A 255 5.13 20.17 -9.35
CA VAL A 255 3.82 20.69 -8.92
C VAL A 255 3.11 19.63 -8.09
N THR A 256 2.47 20.07 -7.01
CA THR A 256 1.59 19.21 -6.23
C THR A 256 0.20 19.21 -6.88
N ASP A 257 -0.45 18.03 -6.85
CA ASP A 257 -1.87 17.96 -7.17
C ASP A 257 -2.65 18.61 -6.03
N THR A 258 -3.07 19.85 -6.23
CA THR A 258 -3.91 20.56 -5.25
C THR A 258 -5.35 20.50 -5.71
N ASP A 259 -6.28 20.38 -4.77
CA ASP A 259 -7.73 20.45 -5.01
C ASP A 259 -8.19 21.79 -5.60
N ASP A 260 -7.28 22.78 -5.68
CA ASP A 260 -7.50 24.07 -6.33
C ASP A 260 -6.71 24.16 -7.64
N PRO A 261 -7.33 23.84 -8.80
CA PRO A 261 -6.66 23.89 -10.09
C PRO A 261 -6.23 25.31 -10.51
N THR A 262 -6.63 26.35 -9.77
CA THR A 262 -6.26 27.74 -10.05
C THR A 262 -4.97 28.17 -9.36
N LYS A 263 -4.43 27.36 -8.44
CA LYS A 263 -3.22 27.67 -7.66
C LYS A 263 -2.38 26.42 -7.40
N PRO A 264 -1.80 25.79 -8.41
CA PRO A 264 -0.87 24.71 -8.18
C PRO A 264 0.32 25.23 -7.36
N PHE A 265 0.66 24.54 -6.27
CA PHE A 265 1.90 24.82 -5.55
C PHE A 265 3.07 24.29 -6.36
N VAL A 266 3.93 25.16 -6.83
CA VAL A 266 5.15 24.80 -7.56
C VAL A 266 6.35 24.90 -6.63
N PHE A 267 7.13 23.84 -6.56
CA PHE A 267 8.40 23.78 -5.84
C PHE A 267 9.54 23.76 -6.87
N TYR A 268 10.47 24.70 -6.75
CA TYR A 268 11.58 24.85 -7.69
C TYR A 268 12.86 24.19 -7.17
N ASN A 269 13.71 23.73 -8.11
CA ASN A 269 15.03 23.17 -7.83
C ASN A 269 15.01 22.01 -6.81
N VAL A 270 14.04 21.12 -6.92
CA VAL A 270 13.91 19.95 -6.07
C VAL A 270 14.96 18.90 -6.47
N SER A 271 15.73 18.40 -5.50
CA SER A 271 16.68 17.31 -5.75
C SER A 271 15.96 16.04 -6.11
N THR A 272 16.32 15.41 -7.21
CA THR A 272 15.78 14.12 -7.66
C THR A 272 15.99 12.98 -6.66
N THR A 273 16.96 13.12 -5.72
CA THR A 273 17.15 12.17 -4.61
C THR A 273 15.99 12.13 -3.61
N LYS A 274 15.01 13.03 -3.75
CA LYS A 274 13.81 13.08 -2.94
C LYS A 274 12.58 12.50 -3.63
N LEU A 275 12.72 12.09 -4.90
CA LEU A 275 11.63 11.65 -5.77
C LEU A 275 11.88 10.21 -6.26
N MET A 276 10.80 9.49 -6.52
CA MET A 276 10.79 8.19 -7.15
C MET A 276 9.74 8.18 -8.26
N LEU A 277 10.14 7.80 -9.47
CA LEU A 277 9.22 7.70 -10.61
C LEU A 277 8.12 6.68 -10.33
N ASP A 278 6.93 6.92 -10.85
CA ASP A 278 5.78 6.02 -10.73
C ASP A 278 6.11 4.60 -11.24
N GLU A 279 6.81 4.49 -12.35
CA GLU A 279 7.27 3.21 -12.91
C GLU A 279 8.22 2.43 -11.98
N TYR A 280 8.84 3.10 -10.99
CA TYR A 280 9.72 2.49 -9.98
C TYR A 280 9.08 2.43 -8.59
N ALA A 281 7.98 3.14 -8.35
CA ALA A 281 7.26 3.12 -7.09
C ALA A 281 6.75 1.70 -6.75
N GLU A 282 6.48 0.90 -7.78
CA GLU A 282 6.10 -0.51 -7.63
C GLU A 282 7.24 -1.43 -7.15
N TYR A 283 8.50 -0.99 -7.20
CA TYR A 283 9.67 -1.80 -6.83
C TYR A 283 10.16 -1.57 -5.39
N TRP A 284 9.70 -0.51 -4.71
CA TRP A 284 10.16 -0.12 -3.38
C TRP A 284 9.07 -0.22 -2.30
N ASP A 285 7.90 -0.73 -2.63
CA ASP A 285 6.81 -1.04 -1.70
C ASP A 285 6.88 -2.45 -1.11
#